data_57c17eb4d71c8f24c4b72b71197dad20
#
_entry.id   57c17eb4d71c8f24c4b72b71197dad20
#
_cell.length_a   1.000
_cell.length_b   1.000
_cell.length_c   1.000
_cell.angle_alpha   90.00
_cell.angle_beta   90.00
_cell.angle_gamma   90.00
#
_symmetry.space_group_name_H-M   'P 1'
#
loop_
_entity.id
_entity.type
_entity.pdbx_description
1 polymer ?
#
loop_
_entity_poly.entity_id
_entity_poly.type
_entity_poly.pdbx_seq_one_letter_code
_entity_poly.pdbx_strand_id
1 'polypeptide(L)'
;MKTRLSLRIIFAGVLLLLVNGCATSPQTGGGPLVGVWTNSLGTVWTLKADGTFDVDRNHDGKRDIWGTYTMAADTITIQETGRTSPIPRDCKGPGVYKFSRPNENTLAFTLVNDACGLRKKNVLLAQHKK
;
A
#
# COMPACT_ATOMS: atom_id res chain seq x y z
N MET A 1 -22.96 45.60 61.73
CA MET A 1 -21.73 45.40 60.97
C MET A 1 -21.93 44.24 59.99
N LYS A 2 -21.98 44.54 58.73
CA LYS A 2 -22.29 43.54 57.67
C LYS A 2 -20.96 43.12 57.08
N THR A 3 -20.53 41.89 57.36
CA THR A 3 -19.33 41.27 56.77
C THR A 3 -19.73 40.61 55.49
N ARG A 4 -19.29 41.17 54.34
CA ARG A 4 -19.51 40.59 53.02
C ARG A 4 -18.42 39.52 52.77
N LEU A 5 -18.83 38.27 52.73
CA LEU A 5 -17.98 37.15 52.38
C LEU A 5 -17.90 37.06 50.82
N SER A 6 -16.75 37.41 50.26
CA SER A 6 -16.48 37.31 48.83
C SER A 6 -16.10 35.86 48.49
N LEU A 7 -17.02 35.14 47.84
CA LEU A 7 -16.78 33.80 47.30
C LEU A 7 -15.98 33.93 46.00
N ARG A 8 -14.67 33.64 46.04
CA ARG A 8 -13.82 33.55 44.86
C ARG A 8 -13.98 32.14 44.26
N ILE A 9 -14.72 32.04 43.15
CA ILE A 9 -14.81 30.83 42.38
C ILE A 9 -13.56 30.74 41.53
N ILE A 10 -12.70 29.79 41.85
CA ILE A 10 -11.52 29.42 41.04
C ILE A 10 -12.02 28.45 39.96
N PHE A 11 -12.16 28.93 38.73
CA PHE A 11 -12.36 28.05 37.55
C PHE A 11 -11.02 27.38 37.24
N ALA A 12 -10.88 26.14 37.68
CA ALA A 12 -9.81 25.27 37.20
C ALA A 12 -10.19 24.79 35.80
N GLY A 13 -9.63 25.45 34.79
CA GLY A 13 -9.77 25.00 33.39
C GLY A 13 -9.03 23.68 33.18
N VAL A 14 -9.77 22.60 33.07
CA VAL A 14 -9.24 21.31 32.61
C VAL A 14 -9.05 21.40 31.10
N LEU A 15 -7.83 21.64 30.65
CA LEU A 15 -7.42 21.60 29.27
C LEU A 15 -7.32 20.13 28.84
N LEU A 16 -8.39 19.58 28.24
CA LEU A 16 -8.39 18.27 27.61
C LEU A 16 -7.56 18.36 26.32
N LEU A 17 -6.33 17.87 26.37
CA LEU A 17 -5.52 17.63 25.17
C LEU A 17 -6.11 16.43 24.42
N LEU A 18 -6.95 16.69 23.43
CA LEU A 18 -7.37 15.68 22.44
C LEU A 18 -6.16 15.33 21.57
N VAL A 19 -5.47 14.27 21.94
CA VAL A 19 -4.45 13.66 21.09
C VAL A 19 -5.20 12.95 19.97
N ASN A 20 -5.44 13.64 18.83
CA ASN A 20 -5.90 13.01 17.62
C ASN A 20 -4.77 12.14 17.06
N GLY A 21 -4.68 10.91 17.52
CA GLY A 21 -3.85 9.90 16.89
C GLY A 21 -4.41 9.62 15.50
N CYS A 22 -3.74 10.09 14.45
CA CYS A 22 -4.03 9.65 13.08
C CYS A 22 -3.69 8.17 12.96
N ALA A 23 -4.66 7.30 13.23
CA ALA A 23 -4.56 5.90 12.87
C ALA A 23 -4.66 5.82 11.33
N THR A 24 -3.53 5.56 10.65
CA THR A 24 -3.51 5.34 9.21
C THR A 24 -4.12 3.98 8.94
N SER A 25 -5.41 3.96 8.59
CA SER A 25 -6.09 2.73 8.17
C SER A 25 -5.51 2.25 6.83
N PRO A 26 -5.33 0.94 6.63
CA PRO A 26 -4.95 0.38 5.33
C PRO A 26 -5.97 0.79 4.27
N GLN A 27 -5.50 1.37 3.16
CA GLN A 27 -6.33 1.72 2.02
C GLN A 27 -6.40 0.54 1.05
N THR A 28 -7.60 0.15 0.67
CA THR A 28 -7.84 -0.81 -0.38
C THR A 28 -7.89 -0.07 -1.71
N GLY A 29 -6.81 -0.16 -2.47
CA GLY A 29 -6.69 0.47 -3.78
C GLY A 29 -6.62 2.01 -3.77
N GLY A 30 -6.49 2.59 -4.95
CA GLY A 30 -6.34 4.03 -5.14
C GLY A 30 -4.93 4.55 -4.83
N GLY A 31 -4.76 5.85 -4.90
CA GLY A 31 -3.53 6.54 -4.51
C GLY A 31 -2.39 6.44 -5.54
N PRO A 32 -1.14 6.64 -5.08
CA PRO A 32 0.01 6.93 -5.95
C PRO A 32 0.47 5.76 -6.83
N LEU A 33 -0.01 4.54 -6.59
CA LEU A 33 0.40 3.35 -7.33
C LEU A 33 -0.53 3.02 -8.49
N VAL A 34 -1.72 3.61 -8.57
CA VAL A 34 -2.68 3.33 -9.65
C VAL A 34 -2.09 3.68 -11.00
N GLY A 35 -2.14 2.74 -11.92
CA GLY A 35 -1.62 2.92 -13.26
C GLY A 35 -1.09 1.63 -13.88
N VAL A 36 -0.49 1.79 -15.04
CA VAL A 36 0.17 0.72 -15.78
C VAL A 36 1.68 0.90 -15.69
N TRP A 37 2.36 -0.14 -15.26
CA TRP A 37 3.78 -0.14 -14.97
C TRP A 37 4.47 -1.29 -15.69
N THR A 38 5.70 -1.08 -16.13
CA THR A 38 6.51 -2.12 -16.80
C THR A 38 7.93 -2.14 -16.23
N ASN A 39 8.58 -3.28 -16.30
CA ASN A 39 9.96 -3.45 -15.85
C ASN A 39 10.87 -3.97 -16.96
N SER A 40 12.15 -4.14 -16.68
CA SER A 40 13.16 -4.60 -17.63
C SER A 40 12.97 -6.03 -18.15
N LEU A 41 12.08 -6.82 -17.53
CA LEU A 41 11.69 -8.15 -18.04
C LEU A 41 10.52 -8.09 -19.03
N GLY A 42 10.00 -6.88 -19.31
CA GLY A 42 8.80 -6.70 -20.16
C GLY A 42 7.48 -7.04 -19.46
N THR A 43 7.52 -7.38 -18.17
CA THR A 43 6.29 -7.63 -17.39
C THR A 43 5.50 -6.34 -17.24
N VAL A 44 4.20 -6.40 -17.50
CA VAL A 44 3.29 -5.26 -17.33
C VAL A 44 2.39 -5.48 -16.13
N TRP A 45 2.39 -4.55 -15.19
CA TRP A 45 1.51 -4.50 -14.03
C TRP A 45 0.45 -3.44 -14.22
N THR A 46 -0.80 -3.78 -14.02
CA THR A 46 -1.91 -2.82 -13.96
C THR A 46 -2.46 -2.80 -12.55
N LEU A 47 -2.19 -1.73 -11.82
CA LEU A 47 -2.71 -1.48 -10.46
C LEU A 47 -3.96 -0.62 -10.59
N LYS A 48 -5.10 -1.14 -10.13
CA LYS A 48 -6.41 -0.49 -10.30
C LYS A 48 -6.84 0.22 -9.03
N ALA A 49 -7.68 1.24 -9.18
CA ALA A 49 -8.19 2.04 -8.05
C ALA A 49 -9.07 1.24 -7.08
N ASP A 50 -9.64 0.13 -7.52
CA ASP A 50 -10.47 -0.77 -6.70
C ASP A 50 -9.66 -1.73 -5.80
N GLY A 51 -8.33 -1.64 -5.81
CA GLY A 51 -7.45 -2.51 -5.03
C GLY A 51 -7.16 -3.86 -5.69
N THR A 52 -7.48 -4.02 -6.96
CA THR A 52 -7.11 -5.20 -7.74
C THR A 52 -5.92 -4.91 -8.64
N PHE A 53 -5.22 -5.97 -9.04
CA PHE A 53 -4.16 -5.87 -10.03
C PHE A 53 -4.22 -7.00 -11.05
N ASP A 54 -3.71 -6.71 -12.23
CA ASP A 54 -3.42 -7.70 -13.27
C ASP A 54 -1.94 -7.64 -13.65
N VAL A 55 -1.37 -8.77 -14.02
CA VAL A 55 0.00 -8.89 -14.53
C VAL A 55 0.00 -9.66 -15.85
N ASP A 56 0.57 -9.03 -16.87
CA ASP A 56 0.90 -9.63 -18.15
C ASP A 56 2.42 -9.86 -18.16
N ARG A 57 2.85 -11.11 -18.10
CA ARG A 57 4.28 -11.46 -17.94
C ARG A 57 5.05 -11.45 -19.25
N ASN A 58 4.39 -11.73 -20.35
CA ASN A 58 4.99 -11.92 -21.66
C ASN A 58 4.65 -10.80 -22.65
N HIS A 59 3.90 -9.79 -22.18
CA HIS A 59 3.52 -8.61 -22.94
C HIS A 59 2.67 -8.96 -24.18
N ASP A 60 1.80 -9.96 -24.05
CA ASP A 60 0.87 -10.36 -25.13
C ASP A 60 -0.50 -9.68 -25.03
N GLY A 61 -0.69 -8.80 -24.05
CA GLY A 61 -1.91 -8.06 -23.79
C GLY A 61 -2.96 -8.85 -22.98
N LYS A 62 -2.62 -10.05 -22.52
CA LYS A 62 -3.49 -10.88 -21.68
C LYS A 62 -2.93 -10.97 -20.26
N ARG A 63 -3.83 -11.00 -19.28
CA ARG A 63 -3.38 -11.19 -17.90
C ARG A 63 -3.00 -12.64 -17.65
N ASP A 64 -1.84 -12.84 -17.06
CA ASP A 64 -1.34 -14.14 -16.58
C ASP A 64 -1.60 -14.36 -15.11
N ILE A 65 -1.56 -13.28 -14.32
CA ILE A 65 -1.69 -13.30 -12.86
C ILE A 65 -2.63 -12.16 -12.46
N TRP A 66 -3.41 -12.36 -11.41
CA TRP A 66 -4.27 -11.31 -10.84
C TRP A 66 -4.43 -11.48 -9.34
N GLY A 67 -4.88 -10.42 -8.70
CA GLY A 67 -5.07 -10.43 -7.25
C GLY A 67 -5.52 -9.09 -6.71
N THR A 68 -5.26 -8.93 -5.42
CA THR A 68 -5.60 -7.72 -4.67
C THR A 68 -4.35 -7.10 -4.05
N TYR A 69 -4.40 -5.80 -3.80
CA TYR A 69 -3.37 -5.10 -3.04
C TYR A 69 -3.99 -4.11 -2.06
N THR A 70 -3.30 -3.89 -0.97
CA THR A 70 -3.63 -2.84 0.00
C THR A 70 -2.40 -1.98 0.26
N MET A 71 -2.61 -0.75 0.68
CA MET A 71 -1.54 0.19 1.03
C MET A 71 -1.72 0.70 2.45
N ALA A 72 -0.63 0.83 3.19
CA ALA A 72 -0.57 1.50 4.47
C ALA A 72 0.72 2.32 4.53
N ALA A 73 0.61 3.65 4.52
CA ALA A 73 1.75 4.57 4.42
C ALA A 73 2.62 4.26 3.18
N ASP A 74 3.88 3.88 3.36
CA ASP A 74 4.84 3.52 2.32
C ASP A 74 4.89 2.02 2.01
N THR A 75 3.95 1.24 2.55
CA THR A 75 3.95 -0.22 2.45
C THR A 75 2.79 -0.71 1.61
N ILE A 76 3.08 -1.60 0.66
CA ILE A 76 2.10 -2.33 -0.13
C ILE A 76 2.11 -3.80 0.27
N THR A 77 0.91 -4.38 0.40
CA THR A 77 0.70 -5.82 0.56
C THR A 77 0.01 -6.35 -0.70
N ILE A 78 0.63 -7.31 -1.36
CA ILE A 78 0.18 -7.89 -2.63
C ILE A 78 -0.27 -9.33 -2.36
N GLN A 79 -1.51 -9.66 -2.70
CA GLN A 79 -2.05 -11.01 -2.60
C GLN A 79 -2.48 -11.51 -3.97
N GLU A 80 -1.79 -12.53 -4.46
CA GLU A 80 -2.22 -13.23 -5.66
C GLU A 80 -3.46 -14.09 -5.35
N THR A 81 -4.50 -13.97 -6.19
CA THR A 81 -5.76 -14.72 -6.05
C THR A 81 -5.99 -15.68 -7.20
N GLY A 82 -5.25 -15.53 -8.30
CA GLY A 82 -5.33 -16.43 -9.44
C GLY A 82 -4.25 -16.16 -10.49
N ARG A 83 -4.08 -17.16 -11.37
CA ARG A 83 -3.21 -17.10 -12.56
C ARG A 83 -3.65 -18.12 -13.59
N THR A 84 -3.12 -18.01 -14.82
CA THR A 84 -3.37 -18.94 -15.92
C THR A 84 -2.76 -20.34 -15.70
N SER A 85 -1.84 -20.48 -14.74
CA SER A 85 -1.25 -21.74 -14.30
C SER A 85 -1.52 -21.96 -12.81
N PRO A 86 -1.33 -23.16 -12.22
CA PRO A 86 -1.48 -23.36 -10.79
C PRO A 86 -0.59 -22.40 -9.98
N ILE A 87 -1.14 -21.83 -8.90
CA ILE A 87 -0.37 -20.97 -8.01
C ILE A 87 0.68 -21.80 -7.28
N PRO A 88 1.99 -21.49 -7.40
CA PRO A 88 3.03 -22.15 -6.64
C PRO A 88 2.78 -22.05 -5.14
N ARG A 89 3.18 -23.06 -4.39
CA ARG A 89 2.91 -23.14 -2.95
C ARG A 89 3.48 -21.93 -2.19
N ASP A 90 4.69 -21.49 -2.54
CA ASP A 90 5.36 -20.34 -1.98
C ASP A 90 4.73 -18.99 -2.37
N CYS A 91 3.89 -18.97 -3.41
CA CYS A 91 3.18 -17.77 -3.87
C CYS A 91 1.75 -17.63 -3.33
N LYS A 92 1.27 -18.59 -2.53
CA LYS A 92 -0.09 -18.55 -1.96
C LYS A 92 -0.26 -17.50 -0.86
N GLY A 93 0.82 -17.14 -0.18
CA GLY A 93 0.82 -16.09 0.84
C GLY A 93 1.01 -14.68 0.26
N PRO A 94 0.77 -13.65 1.05
CA PRO A 94 1.00 -12.26 0.65
C PRO A 94 2.47 -11.93 0.50
N GLY A 95 2.77 -10.96 -0.37
CA GLY A 95 4.06 -10.29 -0.43
C GLY A 95 3.93 -8.88 0.14
N VAL A 96 4.86 -8.48 0.99
CA VAL A 96 4.90 -7.17 1.63
C VAL A 96 6.16 -6.44 1.22
N TYR A 97 6.00 -5.22 0.72
CA TYR A 97 7.09 -4.38 0.24
C TYR A 97 6.91 -2.94 0.68
N LYS A 98 8.01 -2.25 0.93
CA LYS A 98 8.01 -0.79 0.93
C LYS A 98 8.14 -0.27 -0.48
N PHE A 99 7.48 0.83 -0.79
CA PHE A 99 7.60 1.47 -2.08
C PHE A 99 8.07 2.92 -1.95
N SER A 100 8.73 3.41 -2.97
CA SER A 100 9.10 4.81 -3.16
C SER A 100 8.90 5.22 -4.61
N ARG A 101 8.77 6.52 -4.83
CA ARG A 101 8.68 7.10 -6.17
C ARG A 101 9.88 8.05 -6.38
N PRO A 102 11.00 7.54 -6.92
CA PRO A 102 12.17 8.39 -7.21
C PRO A 102 11.84 9.56 -8.15
N ASN A 103 10.85 9.38 -9.03
CA ASN A 103 10.26 10.39 -9.89
C ASN A 103 8.83 10.00 -10.28
N GLU A 104 8.13 10.84 -11.01
CA GLU A 104 6.72 10.62 -11.41
C GLU A 104 6.48 9.35 -12.24
N ASN A 105 7.50 8.88 -12.95
CA ASN A 105 7.41 7.77 -13.88
C ASN A 105 8.07 6.48 -13.38
N THR A 106 8.55 6.46 -12.13
CA THR A 106 9.28 5.31 -11.59
C THR A 106 8.77 4.93 -10.21
N LEU A 107 8.53 3.64 -10.02
CA LEU A 107 8.32 3.01 -8.71
C LEU A 107 9.51 2.12 -8.38
N ALA A 108 9.96 2.18 -7.14
CA ALA A 108 10.96 1.29 -6.59
C ALA A 108 10.40 0.60 -5.35
N PHE A 109 10.70 -0.70 -5.22
CA PHE A 109 10.23 -1.52 -4.12
C PHE A 109 11.38 -2.12 -3.34
N THR A 110 11.22 -2.20 -2.02
CA THR A 110 12.14 -2.86 -1.11
C THR A 110 11.41 -4.00 -0.40
N LEU A 111 12.01 -5.17 -0.34
CA LEU A 111 11.41 -6.35 0.29
C LEU A 111 11.25 -6.13 1.80
N VAL A 112 10.05 -6.40 2.31
CA VAL A 112 9.78 -6.58 3.74
C VAL A 112 9.60 -8.06 4.04
N ASN A 113 8.65 -8.73 3.37
CA ASN A 113 8.41 -10.16 3.51
C ASN A 113 7.70 -10.72 2.28
N ASP A 114 8.27 -11.69 1.62
CA ASP A 114 7.62 -12.45 0.55
C ASP A 114 8.32 -13.80 0.37
N ALA A 115 7.58 -14.89 0.44
CA ALA A 115 8.08 -16.22 0.17
C ALA A 115 8.16 -16.54 -1.33
N CYS A 116 7.35 -15.83 -2.17
CA CYS A 116 7.23 -16.11 -3.60
C CYS A 116 8.45 -15.60 -4.38
N GLY A 117 9.31 -16.51 -4.80
CA GLY A 117 10.53 -16.18 -5.56
C GLY A 117 10.23 -15.49 -6.90
N LEU A 118 9.20 -15.92 -7.61
CA LEU A 118 8.78 -15.33 -8.89
C LEU A 118 8.28 -13.90 -8.71
N ARG A 119 7.47 -13.64 -7.69
CA ARG A 119 6.95 -12.30 -7.39
C ARG A 119 8.09 -11.37 -6.98
N LYS A 120 8.98 -11.79 -6.06
CA LYS A 120 10.16 -11.01 -5.67
C LYS A 120 11.00 -10.59 -6.88
N LYS A 121 11.30 -11.54 -7.77
CA LYS A 121 12.10 -11.27 -8.96
C LYS A 121 11.51 -10.17 -9.84
N ASN A 122 10.19 -10.07 -9.93
CA ASN A 122 9.51 -9.06 -10.74
C ASN A 122 9.32 -7.73 -10.00
N VAL A 123 8.87 -7.77 -8.74
CA VAL A 123 8.54 -6.58 -7.96
C VAL A 123 9.76 -5.76 -7.61
N LEU A 124 10.89 -6.40 -7.30
CA LEU A 124 12.11 -5.70 -6.89
C LEU A 124 12.85 -4.99 -8.05
N LEU A 125 12.45 -5.22 -9.29
CA LEU A 125 12.92 -4.41 -10.41
C LEU A 125 12.23 -3.04 -10.38
N ALA A 126 12.93 -2.02 -10.86
CA ALA A 126 12.32 -0.71 -11.07
C ALA A 126 11.14 -0.82 -12.04
N GLN A 127 10.02 -0.26 -11.65
CA GLN A 127 8.81 -0.21 -12.47
C GLN A 127 8.69 1.17 -13.09
N HIS A 128 8.51 1.23 -14.40
CA HIS A 128 8.39 2.46 -15.16
C HIS A 128 6.95 2.62 -15.66
N LYS A 129 6.43 3.84 -15.58
CA LYS A 129 5.08 4.14 -16.07
C LYS A 129 5.01 3.91 -17.57
N LYS A 130 3.97 3.21 -18.00
CA LYS A 130 3.71 2.92 -19.40
C LYS A 130 2.82 3.98 -20.03
#